data_cbc7fee8a899a8be1b636eeea98e5ee4
#
_entry.id   cbc7fee8a899a8be1b636eeea98e5ee4
#
_cell.length_a   1.000
_cell.length_b   1.000
_cell.length_c   1.000
_cell.angle_alpha   90.00
_cell.angle_beta   90.00
_cell.angle_gamma   90.00
#
_symmetry.space_group_name_H-M   'P 1'
#
loop_
_entity.id
_entity.type
_entity.pdbx_description
1 polymer ?
#
loop_
_entity_poly.entity_id
_entity_poly.type
_entity_poly.pdbx_seq_one_letter_code
_entity_poly.pdbx_strand_id
1 'polypeptide(L)'
;MFDPPVVVVVKGGNSILDFLDDGLMKISNNRVCFGAVNALQVLEDAPANVVTMEMDAVEMTGFELAEAIRDIDEERNHFTYFILVGAMDHERVLLDDFHQVIDAVTGTKRVDVIEHLTLAGARISLQMNALHASNDSLQYLCNNLRKGQLLNPLTGLGNREYAEQALNSTIRQVESRGGAACIVMISVHNYEEVKETYDTSIADELIVNVSERIQRLVRPLDVVSYFSPGLFALVVIQPNIEQCTAKSYNRIFDGLRLKSYTTKAGFQSVSIGMSICAATAETGAPTIDNMIKFARKELDESVRTESIMVHHIIPE
;
A
#
# COMPACT_ATOMS: atom_id res chain seq x y z
N MET A 1 17.78 28.24 1.60
CA MET A 1 19.05 28.12 2.32
C MET A 1 19.11 26.67 2.72
N PHE A 2 20.05 25.90 2.20
CA PHE A 2 20.16 24.48 2.59
C PHE A 2 20.76 24.44 4.00
N ASP A 3 20.16 23.65 4.88
CA ASP A 3 20.73 23.40 6.18
C ASP A 3 22.12 22.76 6.02
N PRO A 4 23.11 23.15 6.81
CA PRO A 4 24.44 22.55 6.72
C PRO A 4 24.36 21.05 7.07
N PRO A 5 25.13 20.19 6.37
CA PRO A 5 25.12 18.77 6.64
C PRO A 5 25.54 18.46 8.08
N VAL A 6 24.91 17.46 8.68
CA VAL A 6 25.26 16.98 10.02
C VAL A 6 26.36 15.94 9.88
N VAL A 7 27.49 16.17 10.53
CA VAL A 7 28.66 15.28 10.56
C VAL A 7 28.90 14.80 11.98
N VAL A 8 28.95 13.49 12.18
CA VAL A 8 29.34 12.88 13.46
C VAL A 8 30.79 12.41 13.34
N VAL A 9 31.63 12.91 14.26
CA VAL A 9 33.04 12.53 14.34
C VAL A 9 33.24 11.67 15.58
N VAL A 10 33.58 10.39 15.37
CA VAL A 10 33.81 9.42 16.46
C VAL A 10 35.30 9.35 16.78
N LYS A 11 35.67 9.80 17.97
CA LYS A 11 37.06 9.93 18.41
C LYS A 11 37.46 8.83 19.40
N GLY A 12 38.69 8.36 19.29
CA GLY A 12 39.40 7.55 20.30
C GLY A 12 40.21 8.43 21.27
N GLY A 13 41.09 7.78 22.09
CA GLY A 13 41.84 8.46 23.15
C GLY A 13 42.92 9.44 22.70
N ASN A 14 43.59 9.27 21.55
CA ASN A 14 44.54 10.18 20.91
C ASN A 14 44.23 10.25 19.43
N SER A 15 43.19 11.00 19.09
CA SER A 15 42.57 10.92 17.79
C SER A 15 43.27 11.77 16.73
N ILE A 16 43.48 11.18 15.55
CA ILE A 16 43.86 11.90 14.33
C ILE A 16 42.81 12.93 13.95
N LEU A 17 41.57 12.67 14.35
CA LEU A 17 40.40 13.51 14.04
C LEU A 17 40.32 14.80 14.89
N ASP A 18 41.25 15.00 15.87
CA ASP A 18 41.29 16.22 16.68
C ASP A 18 41.51 17.49 15.85
N PHE A 19 42.12 17.35 14.67
CA PHE A 19 42.42 18.46 13.77
C PHE A 19 41.29 18.75 12.77
N LEU A 20 40.24 17.90 12.71
CA LEU A 20 39.10 18.09 11.80
C LEU A 20 38.11 19.14 12.28
N ASP A 21 38.08 19.44 13.58
CA ASP A 21 37.07 20.30 14.18
C ASP A 21 37.05 21.71 13.59
N ASP A 22 38.20 22.33 13.36
CA ASP A 22 38.30 23.72 12.90
C ASP A 22 37.90 23.90 11.43
N GLY A 23 38.18 22.92 10.58
CA GLY A 23 37.84 22.94 9.15
C GLY A 23 36.36 22.65 8.88
N LEU A 24 35.86 21.57 9.47
CA LEU A 24 34.49 21.11 9.29
C LEU A 24 33.44 22.02 9.97
N MET A 25 33.74 22.65 11.10
CA MET A 25 32.85 23.59 11.80
C MET A 25 32.38 24.77 10.94
N LYS A 26 33.12 25.12 9.89
CA LYS A 26 32.77 26.22 8.98
C LYS A 26 31.72 25.84 7.94
N ILE A 27 31.59 24.54 7.66
CA ILE A 27 30.84 24.03 6.50
C ILE A 27 29.77 22.98 6.86
N SER A 28 29.77 22.52 8.11
CA SER A 28 28.85 21.47 8.59
C SER A 28 28.45 21.68 10.05
N ASN A 29 27.38 21.02 10.46
CA ASN A 29 26.97 20.97 11.86
C ASN A 29 27.62 19.72 12.48
N ASN A 30 28.76 19.91 13.16
CA ASN A 30 29.53 18.80 13.69
C ASN A 30 29.06 18.39 15.08
N ARG A 31 28.95 17.07 15.27
CA ARG A 31 28.74 16.43 16.56
C ARG A 31 29.94 15.53 16.84
N VAL A 32 30.67 15.83 17.90
CA VAL A 32 31.84 15.03 18.31
C VAL A 32 31.40 14.05 19.37
N CYS A 33 31.65 12.76 19.11
CA CYS A 33 31.36 11.67 20.02
C CYS A 33 32.66 10.98 20.47
N PHE A 34 32.74 10.64 21.74
CA PHE A 34 33.84 9.83 22.28
C PHE A 34 33.34 8.39 22.43
N GLY A 35 33.91 7.50 21.60
CA GLY A 35 33.51 6.10 21.53
C GLY A 35 32.29 5.83 20.64
N ALA A 36 32.19 4.59 20.19
CA ALA A 36 31.15 4.16 19.24
C ALA A 36 29.75 4.09 19.87
N VAL A 37 29.66 3.68 21.14
CA VAL A 37 28.39 3.59 21.88
C VAL A 37 27.75 4.97 22.01
N ASN A 38 28.53 6.01 22.31
CA ASN A 38 28.02 7.38 22.38
C ASN A 38 27.56 7.88 21.00
N ALA A 39 28.28 7.50 19.93
CA ALA A 39 27.88 7.83 18.56
C ALA A 39 26.53 7.23 18.19
N LEU A 40 26.27 5.95 18.55
CA LEU A 40 24.99 5.31 18.31
C LEU A 40 23.84 6.02 19.02
N GLN A 41 23.99 6.40 20.30
CA GLN A 41 22.97 7.16 21.03
C GLN A 41 22.65 8.48 20.35
N VAL A 42 23.68 9.22 19.89
CA VAL A 42 23.49 10.48 19.16
C VAL A 42 22.76 10.26 17.82
N LEU A 43 23.03 9.16 17.14
CA LEU A 43 22.40 8.81 15.86
C LEU A 43 20.96 8.32 16.05
N GLU A 44 20.70 7.61 17.16
CA GLU A 44 19.32 7.23 17.54
C GLU A 44 18.46 8.45 17.88
N ASP A 45 19.02 9.50 18.47
CA ASP A 45 18.28 10.73 18.74
C ASP A 45 18.04 11.56 17.47
N ALA A 46 19.06 11.71 16.63
CA ALA A 46 18.96 12.46 15.39
C ALA A 46 19.95 11.96 14.31
N PRO A 47 19.46 11.63 13.09
CA PRO A 47 20.29 11.11 12.02
C PRO A 47 21.39 12.10 11.60
N ALA A 48 22.46 11.56 11.02
CA ALA A 48 23.56 12.32 10.46
C ALA A 48 23.71 12.08 8.96
N ASN A 49 24.33 13.01 8.26
CA ASN A 49 24.67 12.82 6.84
C ASN A 49 25.96 12.03 6.67
N VAL A 50 26.94 12.26 7.55
CA VAL A 50 28.22 11.58 7.51
C VAL A 50 28.63 11.16 8.92
N VAL A 51 29.17 9.95 9.01
CA VAL A 51 29.87 9.47 10.20
C VAL A 51 31.33 9.23 9.81
N THR A 52 32.26 9.83 10.52
CA THR A 52 33.70 9.62 10.35
C THR A 52 34.28 9.01 11.62
N MET A 53 34.86 7.84 11.52
CA MET A 53 35.39 7.09 12.65
C MET A 53 36.82 6.65 12.40
N GLU A 54 37.64 6.64 13.46
CA GLU A 54 38.95 5.97 13.44
C GLU A 54 38.81 4.46 13.58
N MET A 55 39.71 3.72 12.89
CA MET A 55 39.71 2.26 12.91
C MET A 55 39.94 1.67 14.30
N ASP A 56 40.76 2.34 15.10
CA ASP A 56 41.17 1.90 16.45
C ASP A 56 40.30 2.56 17.56
N ALA A 57 39.07 2.95 17.27
CA ALA A 57 38.19 3.51 18.28
C ALA A 57 37.87 2.47 19.37
N VAL A 58 37.80 2.94 20.60
CA VAL A 58 37.53 2.11 21.78
C VAL A 58 36.12 1.61 21.78
N GLU A 59 35.87 0.38 22.27
CA GLU A 59 34.58 -0.26 22.53
C GLU A 59 33.95 -1.07 21.39
N MET A 60 34.07 -0.64 20.15
CA MET A 60 33.46 -1.29 18.99
C MET A 60 34.34 -1.06 17.75
N THR A 61 34.43 -2.06 16.88
CA THR A 61 35.16 -1.91 15.61
C THR A 61 34.36 -0.98 14.66
N GLY A 62 35.10 -0.37 13.70
CA GLY A 62 34.44 0.45 12.68
C GLY A 62 33.39 -0.31 11.84
N PHE A 63 33.58 -1.62 11.70
CA PHE A 63 32.63 -2.49 11.00
C PHE A 63 31.33 -2.68 11.81
N GLU A 64 31.43 -3.04 13.08
CA GLU A 64 30.26 -3.21 13.95
C GLU A 64 29.44 -1.91 14.09
N LEU A 65 30.14 -0.76 14.17
CA LEU A 65 29.44 0.53 14.15
C LEU A 65 28.75 0.79 12.81
N ALA A 66 29.39 0.47 11.69
CA ALA A 66 28.80 0.65 10.38
C ALA A 66 27.55 -0.22 10.20
N GLU A 67 27.57 -1.49 10.62
CA GLU A 67 26.39 -2.37 10.61
C GLU A 67 25.25 -1.79 11.44
N ALA A 68 25.52 -1.37 12.68
CA ALA A 68 24.50 -0.77 13.53
C ALA A 68 23.92 0.52 12.94
N ILE A 69 24.72 1.31 12.22
CA ILE A 69 24.23 2.50 11.51
C ILE A 69 23.31 2.09 10.34
N ARG A 70 23.62 1.01 9.59
CA ARG A 70 22.76 0.52 8.52
C ARG A 70 21.41 0.06 9.03
N ASP A 71 21.35 -0.58 10.20
CA ASP A 71 20.08 -0.97 10.84
C ASP A 71 19.24 0.27 11.19
N ILE A 72 19.84 1.32 11.77
CA ILE A 72 19.18 2.60 12.07
C ILE A 72 18.71 3.29 10.77
N ASP A 73 19.53 3.28 9.73
CA ASP A 73 19.22 3.89 8.44
C ASP A 73 18.01 3.19 7.77
N GLU A 74 17.97 1.84 7.82
CA GLU A 74 16.85 1.05 7.27
C GLU A 74 15.53 1.37 8.00
N GLU A 75 15.55 1.39 9.33
CA GLU A 75 14.36 1.72 10.13
C GLU A 75 13.82 3.13 9.86
N ARG A 76 14.68 4.08 9.52
CA ARG A 76 14.33 5.49 9.31
C ARG A 76 14.20 5.92 7.87
N ASN A 77 14.41 5.00 6.92
CA ASN A 77 14.52 5.32 5.50
C ASN A 77 15.51 6.47 5.24
N HIS A 78 16.67 6.39 5.89
CA HIS A 78 17.76 7.38 5.86
C HIS A 78 19.01 6.76 5.26
N PHE A 79 19.93 7.59 4.77
CA PHE A 79 21.25 7.16 4.30
C PHE A 79 22.35 8.00 4.94
N THR A 80 23.14 7.34 5.75
CA THR A 80 24.34 7.91 6.40
C THR A 80 25.59 7.47 5.65
N TYR A 81 26.43 8.42 5.19
CA TYR A 81 27.70 8.09 4.54
C TYR A 81 28.76 7.81 5.59
N PHE A 82 29.32 6.59 5.60
CA PHE A 82 30.27 6.15 6.61
C PHE A 82 31.70 6.16 6.09
N ILE A 83 32.60 6.86 6.81
CA ILE A 83 34.02 7.00 6.50
C ILE A 83 34.85 6.38 7.60
N LEU A 84 35.68 5.37 7.26
CA LEU A 84 36.64 4.76 8.15
C LEU A 84 38.02 5.35 7.92
N VAL A 85 38.66 5.88 8.97
CA VAL A 85 39.97 6.49 8.93
C VAL A 85 40.97 5.68 9.76
N GLY A 86 42.11 5.32 9.19
CA GLY A 86 43.15 4.61 9.92
C GLY A 86 44.21 3.97 9.02
N ALA A 87 45.30 3.47 9.63
CA ALA A 87 46.32 2.75 8.92
C ALA A 87 45.84 1.32 8.65
N MET A 88 45.45 1.04 7.41
CA MET A 88 45.17 -0.32 6.97
C MET A 88 46.30 -0.83 6.06
N ASP A 89 46.77 -2.04 6.28
CA ASP A 89 47.46 -2.79 5.25
C ASP A 89 46.49 -3.00 4.07
N HIS A 90 46.82 -2.46 2.91
CA HIS A 90 45.97 -2.44 1.73
C HIS A 90 45.40 -3.82 1.32
N GLU A 91 46.03 -4.91 1.73
CA GLU A 91 45.61 -6.28 1.41
C GLU A 91 44.39 -6.77 2.22
N ARG A 92 44.03 -6.14 3.36
CA ARG A 92 42.90 -6.55 4.21
C ARG A 92 41.59 -5.83 3.91
N VAL A 93 41.63 -4.70 3.21
CA VAL A 93 40.42 -3.86 2.91
C VAL A 93 39.67 -4.34 1.68
N LEU A 94 40.24 -5.26 0.91
CA LEU A 94 39.65 -5.80 -0.33
C LEU A 94 38.73 -7.01 -0.09
N LEU A 95 38.30 -7.29 1.15
CA LEU A 95 37.34 -8.34 1.43
C LEU A 95 35.94 -7.83 1.07
N ASP A 96 35.24 -8.57 0.24
CA ASP A 96 33.94 -8.25 -0.33
C ASP A 96 32.87 -7.79 0.69
N ASP A 97 33.00 -8.16 1.97
CA ASP A 97 32.06 -7.82 3.02
C ASP A 97 32.12 -6.34 3.47
N PHE A 98 33.28 -5.67 3.33
CA PHE A 98 33.42 -4.27 3.74
C PHE A 98 32.65 -3.29 2.85
N HIS A 99 32.49 -3.60 1.56
CA HIS A 99 31.84 -2.71 0.59
C HIS A 99 30.31 -2.57 0.78
N GLN A 100 29.70 -3.42 1.57
CA GLN A 100 28.24 -3.37 1.80
C GLN A 100 27.85 -2.37 2.90
N VAL A 101 28.74 -2.10 3.86
CA VAL A 101 28.41 -1.30 5.04
C VAL A 101 29.25 -0.02 5.17
N ILE A 102 30.45 0.02 4.61
CA ILE A 102 31.38 1.16 4.67
C ILE A 102 31.50 1.81 3.30
N ASP A 103 31.22 3.12 3.21
CA ASP A 103 31.21 3.86 1.94
C ASP A 103 32.60 4.35 1.53
N ALA A 104 33.46 4.67 2.48
CA ALA A 104 34.81 5.09 2.19
C ALA A 104 35.80 4.67 3.28
N VAL A 105 37.04 4.33 2.85
CA VAL A 105 38.16 4.02 3.74
C VAL A 105 39.35 4.85 3.32
N THR A 106 40.06 5.44 4.30
CA THR A 106 41.30 6.16 4.03
C THR A 106 42.39 5.83 5.06
N GLY A 107 43.55 5.44 4.59
CA GLY A 107 44.73 5.22 5.43
C GLY A 107 45.58 6.48 5.68
N THR A 108 45.17 7.62 5.08
CA THR A 108 45.96 8.86 5.22
C THR A 108 45.58 9.63 6.49
N LYS A 109 46.58 10.24 7.11
CA LYS A 109 46.42 11.17 8.24
C LYS A 109 46.27 12.64 7.77
N ARG A 110 46.12 12.88 6.47
CA ARG A 110 46.02 14.21 5.91
C ARG A 110 44.61 14.77 6.11
N VAL A 111 44.50 15.81 6.89
CA VAL A 111 43.21 16.47 7.25
C VAL A 111 42.46 16.94 6.01
N ASP A 112 43.16 17.54 5.04
CA ASP A 112 42.58 18.02 3.78
C ASP A 112 41.88 16.90 2.98
N VAL A 113 42.42 15.69 2.96
CA VAL A 113 41.82 14.54 2.28
C VAL A 113 40.54 14.08 3.01
N ILE A 114 40.59 13.99 4.34
CA ILE A 114 39.45 13.58 5.16
C ILE A 114 38.32 14.60 5.04
N GLU A 115 38.64 15.91 5.06
CA GLU A 115 37.65 17.00 4.84
C GLU A 115 36.95 16.85 3.47
N HIS A 116 37.74 16.60 2.40
CA HIS A 116 37.16 16.42 1.06
C HIS A 116 36.28 15.17 0.96
N LEU A 117 36.68 14.06 1.58
CA LEU A 117 35.86 12.85 1.65
C LEU A 117 34.58 13.11 2.42
N THR A 118 34.63 13.81 3.55
CA THR A 118 33.47 14.16 4.36
C THR A 118 32.49 15.04 3.58
N LEU A 119 32.99 16.03 2.84
CA LEU A 119 32.16 16.87 1.98
C LEU A 119 31.53 16.11 0.82
N ALA A 120 32.28 15.22 0.19
CA ALA A 120 31.77 14.35 -0.86
C ALA A 120 30.66 13.42 -0.32
N GLY A 121 30.93 12.78 0.82
CA GLY A 121 29.98 11.92 1.52
C GLY A 121 28.70 12.67 1.93
N ALA A 122 28.86 13.87 2.48
CA ALA A 122 27.71 14.72 2.84
C ALA A 122 26.83 15.04 1.63
N ARG A 123 27.44 15.33 0.47
CA ARG A 123 26.69 15.57 -0.78
C ARG A 123 25.94 14.33 -1.23
N ILE A 124 26.58 13.15 -1.18
CA ILE A 124 25.95 11.88 -1.55
C ILE A 124 24.78 11.58 -0.61
N SER A 125 24.99 11.67 0.71
CA SER A 125 23.93 11.44 1.70
C SER A 125 22.74 12.37 1.50
N LEU A 126 22.96 13.67 1.32
CA LEU A 126 21.89 14.64 1.07
C LEU A 126 21.10 14.30 -0.21
N GLN A 127 21.77 13.85 -1.28
CA GLN A 127 21.09 13.45 -2.52
C GLN A 127 20.29 12.17 -2.33
N MET A 128 20.83 11.16 -1.65
CA MET A 128 20.15 9.90 -1.38
C MET A 128 18.92 10.11 -0.50
N ASN A 129 19.05 10.91 0.57
CA ASN A 129 17.93 11.22 1.46
C ASN A 129 16.83 12.05 0.75
N ALA A 130 17.19 12.95 -0.16
CA ALA A 130 16.24 13.66 -1.01
C ALA A 130 15.50 12.72 -1.98
N LEU A 131 16.20 11.70 -2.53
CA LEU A 131 15.59 10.68 -3.37
C LEU A 131 14.62 9.79 -2.57
N HIS A 132 15.00 9.37 -1.36
CA HIS A 132 14.12 8.61 -0.46
C HIS A 132 12.83 9.39 -0.17
N ALA A 133 12.94 10.65 0.27
CA ALA A 133 11.78 11.50 0.54
C ALA A 133 10.89 11.72 -0.70
N SER A 134 11.49 11.86 -1.89
CA SER A 134 10.76 11.99 -3.15
C SER A 134 10.02 10.69 -3.50
N ASN A 135 10.67 9.54 -3.32
CA ASN A 135 10.06 8.23 -3.56
C ASN A 135 8.86 7.97 -2.65
N ASP A 136 8.98 8.28 -1.36
CA ASP A 136 7.88 8.18 -0.39
C ASP A 136 6.71 9.07 -0.77
N SER A 137 6.99 10.30 -1.20
CA SER A 137 5.98 11.24 -1.68
C SER A 137 5.25 10.71 -2.93
N LEU A 138 5.99 10.14 -3.88
CA LEU A 138 5.43 9.55 -5.08
C LEU A 138 4.58 8.31 -4.76
N GLN A 139 5.03 7.45 -3.86
CA GLN A 139 4.26 6.29 -3.40
C GLN A 139 2.96 6.71 -2.72
N TYR A 140 3.01 7.74 -1.87
CA TYR A 140 1.82 8.31 -1.24
C TYR A 140 0.83 8.86 -2.27
N LEU A 141 1.31 9.62 -3.27
CA LEU A 141 0.48 10.13 -4.35
C LEU A 141 -0.13 9.00 -5.21
N CYS A 142 0.66 7.99 -5.57
CA CYS A 142 0.18 6.82 -6.31
C CYS A 142 -0.92 6.07 -5.55
N ASN A 143 -0.76 5.89 -4.25
CA ASN A 143 -1.74 5.23 -3.40
C ASN A 143 -3.04 6.05 -3.29
N ASN A 144 -2.94 7.38 -3.21
CA ASN A 144 -4.12 8.26 -3.19
C ASN A 144 -4.84 8.28 -4.55
N LEU A 145 -4.09 8.31 -5.66
CA LEU A 145 -4.68 8.21 -7.00
C LEU A 145 -5.38 6.86 -7.21
N ARG A 146 -4.78 5.76 -6.78
CA ARG A 146 -5.41 4.42 -6.82
C ARG A 146 -6.71 4.36 -6.01
N LYS A 147 -6.73 4.95 -4.80
CA LYS A 147 -7.97 5.04 -4.01
C LYS A 147 -9.07 5.83 -4.72
N GLY A 148 -8.72 6.93 -5.40
CA GLY A 148 -9.65 7.70 -6.24
C GLY A 148 -10.15 6.93 -7.48
N GLN A 149 -9.33 6.02 -8.02
CA GLN A 149 -9.70 5.18 -9.16
C GLN A 149 -10.58 3.98 -8.79
N LEU A 150 -10.69 3.63 -7.51
CA LEU A 150 -11.53 2.52 -7.04
C LEU A 150 -13.02 2.87 -6.89
N LEU A 151 -13.38 4.12 -7.04
CA LEU A 151 -14.76 4.57 -7.00
C LEU A 151 -15.30 4.84 -8.41
N ASN A 152 -16.55 4.52 -8.61
CA ASN A 152 -17.30 4.90 -9.81
C ASN A 152 -17.79 6.34 -9.68
N PRO A 153 -17.45 7.25 -10.63
CA PRO A 153 -17.78 8.68 -10.51
C PRO A 153 -19.28 8.98 -10.61
N LEU A 154 -20.07 8.11 -11.26
CA LEU A 154 -21.52 8.29 -11.38
C LEU A 154 -22.25 8.00 -10.07
N THR A 155 -21.93 6.86 -9.45
CA THR A 155 -22.68 6.34 -8.30
C THR A 155 -22.02 6.60 -6.94
N GLY A 156 -20.73 6.95 -6.94
CA GLY A 156 -19.90 7.03 -5.71
C GLY A 156 -19.62 5.68 -5.05
N LEU A 157 -20.16 4.56 -5.60
CA LEU A 157 -19.85 3.20 -5.15
C LEU A 157 -18.45 2.77 -5.59
N GLY A 158 -17.98 1.65 -5.04
CA GLY A 158 -16.81 0.98 -5.61
C GLY A 158 -17.00 0.68 -7.10
N ASN A 159 -15.92 0.65 -7.85
CA ASN A 159 -15.94 0.17 -9.23
C ASN A 159 -15.70 -1.35 -9.30
N ARG A 160 -15.54 -1.89 -10.50
CA ARG A 160 -15.25 -3.32 -10.73
C ARG A 160 -13.97 -3.76 -10.00
N GLU A 161 -12.90 -3.00 -10.11
CA GLU A 161 -11.63 -3.32 -9.48
C GLU A 161 -11.76 -3.38 -7.94
N TYR A 162 -12.53 -2.47 -7.36
CA TYR A 162 -12.82 -2.49 -5.92
C TYR A 162 -13.59 -3.76 -5.50
N ALA A 163 -14.58 -4.19 -6.30
CA ALA A 163 -15.32 -5.43 -6.05
C ALA A 163 -14.39 -6.67 -6.12
N GLU A 164 -13.49 -6.73 -7.11
CA GLU A 164 -12.54 -7.83 -7.29
C GLU A 164 -11.52 -7.89 -6.13
N GLN A 165 -11.03 -6.74 -5.68
CA GLN A 165 -10.14 -6.65 -4.50
C GLN A 165 -10.86 -7.07 -3.21
N ALA A 166 -12.09 -6.63 -3.02
CA ALA A 166 -12.91 -7.01 -1.87
C ALA A 166 -13.20 -8.52 -1.87
N LEU A 167 -13.54 -9.09 -3.02
CA LEU A 167 -13.78 -10.53 -3.16
C LEU A 167 -12.52 -11.35 -2.84
N ASN A 168 -11.35 -10.92 -3.36
CA ASN A 168 -10.07 -11.56 -3.05
C ASN A 168 -9.76 -11.54 -1.54
N SER A 169 -9.96 -10.38 -0.91
CA SER A 169 -9.79 -10.24 0.54
C SER A 169 -10.73 -11.15 1.33
N THR A 170 -11.99 -11.25 0.88
CA THR A 170 -13.02 -12.09 1.51
C THR A 170 -12.66 -13.57 1.38
N ILE A 171 -12.19 -14.03 0.20
CA ILE A 171 -11.74 -15.41 -0.02
C ILE A 171 -10.60 -15.75 0.94
N ARG A 172 -9.56 -14.91 1.04
CA ARG A 172 -8.43 -15.12 1.97
C ARG A 172 -8.87 -15.15 3.44
N GLN A 173 -9.84 -14.31 3.80
CA GLN A 173 -10.41 -14.31 5.14
C GLN A 173 -11.14 -15.62 5.45
N VAL A 174 -11.91 -16.14 4.50
CA VAL A 174 -12.63 -17.42 4.62
C VAL A 174 -11.64 -18.58 4.71
N GLU A 175 -10.57 -18.59 3.92
CA GLU A 175 -9.50 -19.59 4.01
C GLU A 175 -8.83 -19.62 5.40
N SER A 176 -8.64 -18.45 6.03
CA SER A 176 -7.94 -18.34 7.33
C SER A 176 -8.83 -18.51 8.54
N ARG A 177 -10.11 -18.13 8.47
CA ARG A 177 -11.02 -18.03 9.62
C ARG A 177 -12.30 -18.84 9.47
N GLY A 178 -12.51 -19.46 8.32
CA GLY A 178 -13.75 -20.17 7.97
C GLY A 178 -14.87 -19.22 7.54
N GLY A 179 -16.02 -19.79 7.27
CA GLY A 179 -17.18 -19.11 6.72
C GLY A 179 -17.34 -19.31 5.22
N ALA A 180 -18.14 -18.46 4.57
CA ALA A 180 -18.37 -18.48 3.14
C ALA A 180 -18.15 -17.11 2.51
N ALA A 181 -17.37 -17.04 1.45
CA ALA A 181 -17.26 -15.89 0.56
C ALA A 181 -18.45 -15.90 -0.41
N CYS A 182 -19.15 -14.78 -0.49
CA CYS A 182 -20.35 -14.66 -1.30
C CYS A 182 -20.25 -13.42 -2.18
N ILE A 183 -20.45 -13.57 -3.49
CA ILE A 183 -20.68 -12.48 -4.42
C ILE A 183 -22.12 -12.55 -4.93
N VAL A 184 -22.83 -11.42 -4.84
CA VAL A 184 -24.18 -11.24 -5.36
C VAL A 184 -24.11 -10.26 -6.52
N MET A 185 -24.51 -10.69 -7.70
CA MET A 185 -24.68 -9.82 -8.87
C MET A 185 -26.13 -9.37 -8.97
N ILE A 186 -26.30 -8.07 -9.22
CA ILE A 186 -27.62 -7.43 -9.35
C ILE A 186 -27.62 -6.68 -10.68
N SER A 187 -28.47 -7.09 -11.62
CA SER A 187 -28.64 -6.41 -12.91
C SER A 187 -29.90 -5.57 -12.93
N VAL A 188 -29.80 -4.36 -13.46
CA VAL A 188 -30.90 -3.54 -13.93
C VAL A 188 -31.08 -3.85 -15.42
N HIS A 189 -31.88 -4.89 -15.72
CA HIS A 189 -31.95 -5.50 -17.05
C HIS A 189 -32.47 -4.54 -18.12
N ASN A 190 -33.41 -3.67 -17.76
CA ASN A 190 -33.98 -2.66 -18.66
C ASN A 190 -33.14 -1.34 -18.74
N TYR A 191 -31.90 -1.33 -18.29
CA TYR A 191 -31.05 -0.13 -18.33
C TYR A 191 -30.86 0.41 -19.76
N GLU A 192 -30.52 -0.47 -20.72
CA GLU A 192 -30.32 -0.05 -22.12
C GLU A 192 -31.67 0.39 -22.76
N GLU A 193 -32.76 -0.25 -22.45
CA GLU A 193 -34.09 0.16 -22.93
C GLU A 193 -34.46 1.58 -22.45
N VAL A 194 -34.20 1.89 -21.18
CA VAL A 194 -34.42 3.24 -20.63
C VAL A 194 -33.51 4.25 -21.31
N LYS A 195 -32.26 3.90 -21.56
CA LYS A 195 -31.28 4.76 -22.26
C LYS A 195 -31.67 5.04 -23.72
N GLU A 196 -32.19 4.03 -24.43
CA GLU A 196 -32.66 4.18 -25.80
C GLU A 196 -33.98 4.97 -25.88
N THR A 197 -34.88 4.77 -24.90
CA THR A 197 -36.22 5.40 -24.88
C THR A 197 -36.17 6.89 -24.52
N TYR A 198 -35.30 7.26 -23.59
CA TYR A 198 -35.20 8.63 -23.09
C TYR A 198 -33.87 9.28 -23.47
N ASP A 199 -32.83 9.01 -22.73
CA ASP A 199 -31.42 9.36 -23.01
C ASP A 199 -30.52 8.78 -21.92
N THR A 200 -29.19 8.96 -22.09
CA THR A 200 -28.18 8.54 -21.12
C THR A 200 -28.33 9.22 -19.76
N SER A 201 -28.79 10.50 -19.73
CA SER A 201 -28.92 11.27 -18.48
C SER A 201 -30.03 10.68 -17.58
N ILE A 202 -31.14 10.24 -18.17
CA ILE A 202 -32.25 9.60 -17.44
C ILE A 202 -31.85 8.20 -16.95
N ALA A 203 -31.13 7.43 -17.80
CA ALA A 203 -30.65 6.12 -17.40
C ALA A 203 -29.62 6.23 -16.26
N ASP A 204 -28.74 7.22 -16.30
CA ASP A 204 -27.75 7.49 -15.24
C ASP A 204 -28.42 7.93 -13.95
N GLU A 205 -29.45 8.79 -14.02
CA GLU A 205 -30.25 9.19 -12.86
C GLU A 205 -30.95 7.98 -12.22
N LEU A 206 -31.51 7.08 -13.04
CA LEU A 206 -32.09 5.82 -12.58
C LEU A 206 -31.03 4.96 -11.83
N ILE A 207 -29.84 4.81 -12.39
CA ILE A 207 -28.74 4.04 -11.77
C ILE A 207 -28.30 4.65 -10.43
N VAL A 208 -28.19 5.97 -10.33
CA VAL A 208 -27.89 6.65 -9.07
C VAL A 208 -28.95 6.35 -8.02
N ASN A 209 -30.22 6.46 -8.37
CA ASN A 209 -31.33 6.17 -7.45
C ASN A 209 -31.37 4.69 -7.01
N VAL A 210 -31.07 3.76 -7.93
CA VAL A 210 -30.93 2.32 -7.61
C VAL A 210 -29.74 2.11 -6.68
N SER A 211 -28.59 2.76 -6.94
CA SER A 211 -27.39 2.63 -6.11
C SER A 211 -27.63 3.09 -4.67
N GLU A 212 -28.28 4.23 -4.47
CA GLU A 212 -28.68 4.70 -3.14
C GLU A 212 -29.61 3.73 -2.43
N ARG A 213 -30.51 3.11 -3.20
CA ARG A 213 -31.46 2.13 -2.64
C ARG A 213 -30.73 0.87 -2.20
N ILE A 214 -29.77 0.36 -2.99
CA ILE A 214 -28.92 -0.78 -2.61
C ILE A 214 -28.20 -0.48 -1.32
N GLN A 215 -27.54 0.68 -1.20
CA GLN A 215 -26.80 1.08 0.01
C GLN A 215 -27.67 1.07 1.27
N ARG A 216 -28.94 1.46 1.16
CA ARG A 216 -29.89 1.45 2.30
C ARG A 216 -30.38 0.04 2.67
N LEU A 217 -30.25 -0.94 1.77
CA LEU A 217 -30.72 -2.30 1.97
C LEU A 217 -29.62 -3.26 2.44
N VAL A 218 -28.36 -2.93 2.25
CA VAL A 218 -27.19 -3.75 2.64
C VAL A 218 -26.72 -3.41 4.05
N ARG A 219 -25.87 -4.27 4.61
CA ARG A 219 -25.25 -4.03 5.91
C ARG A 219 -24.06 -3.08 5.76
N PRO A 220 -23.66 -2.34 6.81
CA PRO A 220 -22.53 -1.42 6.74
C PRO A 220 -21.18 -2.06 6.36
N LEU A 221 -21.01 -3.36 6.60
CA LEU A 221 -19.79 -4.12 6.31
C LEU A 221 -19.80 -4.79 4.92
N ASP A 222 -20.95 -4.79 4.25
CA ASP A 222 -21.05 -5.36 2.91
C ASP A 222 -20.46 -4.38 1.89
N VAL A 223 -19.67 -4.90 0.95
CA VAL A 223 -19.05 -4.08 -0.10
C VAL A 223 -19.97 -4.02 -1.29
N VAL A 224 -20.38 -2.81 -1.69
CA VAL A 224 -21.21 -2.55 -2.87
C VAL A 224 -20.39 -1.85 -3.94
N SER A 225 -20.49 -2.33 -5.17
CA SER A 225 -19.78 -1.77 -6.33
C SER A 225 -20.70 -1.68 -7.55
N TYR A 226 -20.49 -0.63 -8.35
CA TYR A 226 -21.05 -0.52 -9.70
C TYR A 226 -20.07 -1.17 -10.67
N PHE A 227 -20.39 -2.39 -11.09
CA PHE A 227 -19.47 -3.30 -11.75
C PHE A 227 -19.33 -3.02 -13.26
N SER A 228 -20.43 -2.72 -13.91
CA SER A 228 -20.52 -2.29 -15.31
C SER A 228 -21.89 -1.63 -15.54
N PRO A 229 -22.18 -1.03 -16.72
CA PRO A 229 -23.46 -0.42 -16.99
C PRO A 229 -24.63 -1.35 -16.64
N GLY A 230 -25.54 -0.86 -15.80
CA GLY A 230 -26.68 -1.63 -15.30
C GLY A 230 -26.37 -2.82 -14.39
N LEU A 231 -25.12 -3.02 -13.97
CA LEU A 231 -24.70 -4.18 -13.18
C LEU A 231 -24.00 -3.75 -11.88
N PHE A 232 -24.49 -4.23 -10.75
CA PHE A 232 -23.89 -4.06 -9.43
C PHE A 232 -23.33 -5.38 -8.90
N ALA A 233 -22.33 -5.30 -8.06
CA ALA A 233 -21.79 -6.42 -7.30
C ALA A 233 -21.84 -6.11 -5.80
N LEU A 234 -22.29 -7.08 -5.02
CA LEU A 234 -22.27 -7.05 -3.57
C LEU A 234 -21.37 -8.18 -3.07
N VAL A 235 -20.31 -7.84 -2.35
CA VAL A 235 -19.39 -8.82 -1.74
C VAL A 235 -19.65 -8.91 -0.25
N VAL A 236 -19.92 -10.11 0.22
CA VAL A 236 -20.37 -10.39 1.58
C VAL A 236 -19.63 -11.58 2.14
N ILE A 237 -19.33 -11.57 3.43
CA ILE A 237 -18.92 -12.74 4.18
C ILE A 237 -20.11 -13.28 5.00
N GLN A 238 -20.33 -14.58 4.93
CA GLN A 238 -21.36 -15.27 5.73
C GLN A 238 -20.71 -16.28 6.67
N PRO A 239 -21.31 -16.55 7.84
CA PRO A 239 -20.78 -17.54 8.78
C PRO A 239 -20.66 -18.96 8.20
N ASN A 240 -21.55 -19.34 7.29
CA ASN A 240 -21.54 -20.59 6.56
C ASN A 240 -22.21 -20.45 5.19
N ILE A 241 -22.01 -21.45 4.32
CA ILE A 241 -22.58 -21.44 2.96
C ILE A 241 -24.11 -21.58 2.94
N GLU A 242 -24.70 -22.18 3.97
CA GLU A 242 -26.13 -22.38 4.12
C GLU A 242 -26.89 -21.04 4.28
N GLN A 243 -26.19 -19.98 4.66
CA GLN A 243 -26.75 -18.64 4.71
C GLN A 243 -26.67 -17.88 3.38
N CYS A 244 -25.97 -18.45 2.39
CA CYS A 244 -25.88 -17.88 1.04
C CYS A 244 -27.06 -18.40 0.17
N THR A 245 -28.29 -18.07 0.57
CA THR A 245 -29.53 -18.54 -0.09
C THR A 245 -30.35 -17.35 -0.61
N ALA A 246 -31.26 -17.63 -1.54
CA ALA A 246 -32.23 -16.64 -2.04
C ALA A 246 -32.96 -15.94 -0.89
N LYS A 247 -33.40 -16.70 0.13
CA LYS A 247 -34.13 -16.15 1.29
C LYS A 247 -33.37 -15.07 2.02
N SER A 248 -32.03 -15.17 2.10
CA SER A 248 -31.19 -14.19 2.78
C SER A 248 -31.14 -12.84 2.08
N TYR A 249 -31.41 -12.82 0.77
CA TYR A 249 -31.31 -11.63 -0.08
C TYR A 249 -32.67 -11.17 -0.64
N ASN A 250 -33.79 -11.86 -0.34
CA ASN A 250 -35.11 -11.47 -0.78
C ASN A 250 -35.47 -10.01 -0.44
N ARG A 251 -35.04 -9.54 0.75
CA ARG A 251 -35.28 -8.13 1.15
C ARG A 251 -34.65 -7.14 0.18
N ILE A 252 -33.44 -7.46 -0.34
CA ILE A 252 -32.77 -6.60 -1.31
C ILE A 252 -33.44 -6.71 -2.66
N PHE A 253 -33.71 -7.93 -3.13
CA PHE A 253 -34.36 -8.21 -4.41
C PHE A 253 -35.72 -7.53 -4.52
N ASP A 254 -36.63 -7.79 -3.57
CA ASP A 254 -37.98 -7.20 -3.55
C ASP A 254 -37.91 -5.68 -3.29
N GLY A 255 -37.01 -5.24 -2.42
CA GLY A 255 -36.80 -3.83 -2.13
C GLY A 255 -36.31 -3.01 -3.34
N LEU A 256 -35.73 -3.63 -4.35
CA LEU A 256 -35.36 -3.02 -5.61
C LEU A 256 -36.45 -3.15 -6.66
N ARG A 257 -36.98 -4.37 -6.88
CA ARG A 257 -37.93 -4.72 -7.93
C ARG A 257 -39.31 -4.07 -7.76
N LEU A 258 -39.81 -4.03 -6.53
CA LEU A 258 -41.15 -3.54 -6.23
C LEU A 258 -41.24 -2.02 -6.07
N LYS A 259 -40.19 -1.29 -6.40
CA LYS A 259 -40.17 0.17 -6.25
C LYS A 259 -40.07 0.87 -7.60
N SER A 260 -40.84 1.96 -7.72
CA SER A 260 -40.65 2.93 -8.80
C SER A 260 -39.65 3.99 -8.40
N TYR A 261 -38.78 4.38 -9.33
CA TYR A 261 -37.72 5.35 -9.14
C TYR A 261 -38.06 6.65 -9.84
N THR A 262 -37.97 7.75 -9.11
CA THR A 262 -38.29 9.08 -9.66
C THR A 262 -37.10 9.59 -10.47
N THR A 263 -37.33 9.92 -11.72
CA THR A 263 -36.37 10.57 -12.63
C THR A 263 -36.98 11.84 -13.20
N LYS A 264 -36.22 12.66 -13.89
CA LYS A 264 -36.71 13.83 -14.61
C LYS A 264 -37.76 13.49 -15.69
N ALA A 265 -37.72 12.25 -16.21
CA ALA A 265 -38.70 11.73 -17.15
C ALA A 265 -39.94 11.10 -16.46
N GLY A 266 -40.06 11.23 -15.13
CA GLY A 266 -41.17 10.64 -14.34
C GLY A 266 -40.75 9.38 -13.59
N PHE A 267 -41.75 8.56 -13.22
CA PHE A 267 -41.49 7.33 -12.48
C PHE A 267 -41.07 6.21 -13.42
N GLN A 268 -39.92 5.61 -13.13
CA GLN A 268 -39.39 4.47 -13.86
C GLN A 268 -39.45 3.20 -13.01
N SER A 269 -39.88 2.10 -13.58
CA SER A 269 -39.73 0.77 -12.98
C SER A 269 -38.45 0.11 -13.44
N VAL A 270 -37.92 -0.79 -12.62
CA VAL A 270 -36.72 -1.56 -12.96
C VAL A 270 -37.03 -3.05 -13.07
N SER A 271 -36.43 -3.69 -14.06
CA SER A 271 -36.39 -5.15 -14.18
C SER A 271 -35.12 -5.63 -13.54
N ILE A 272 -35.20 -6.31 -12.40
CA ILE A 272 -34.02 -6.74 -11.60
C ILE A 272 -33.77 -8.21 -11.80
N GLY A 273 -32.54 -8.55 -12.19
CA GLY A 273 -31.99 -9.89 -12.07
C GLY A 273 -31.02 -9.95 -10.88
N MET A 274 -31.04 -11.03 -10.13
CA MET A 274 -30.14 -11.26 -9.01
C MET A 274 -29.63 -12.67 -8.98
N SER A 275 -28.33 -12.85 -8.90
CA SER A 275 -27.70 -14.16 -8.73
C SER A 275 -26.62 -14.13 -7.67
N ILE A 276 -26.42 -15.25 -6.99
CA ILE A 276 -25.52 -15.44 -5.87
C ILE A 276 -24.53 -16.52 -6.25
N CYS A 277 -23.24 -16.26 -6.06
CA CYS A 277 -22.22 -17.31 -6.08
C CYS A 277 -21.51 -17.34 -4.74
N ALA A 278 -21.43 -18.50 -4.10
CA ALA A 278 -20.81 -18.67 -2.81
C ALA A 278 -19.81 -19.83 -2.80
N ALA A 279 -18.75 -19.66 -2.00
CA ALA A 279 -17.68 -20.64 -1.84
C ALA A 279 -17.16 -20.65 -0.40
N THR A 280 -16.62 -21.79 0.05
CA THR A 280 -15.95 -21.98 1.35
C THR A 280 -14.49 -22.36 1.15
N ALA A 281 -13.71 -22.42 2.21
CA ALA A 281 -12.32 -22.91 2.16
C ALA A 281 -12.23 -24.38 1.69
N GLU A 282 -13.27 -25.19 1.93
CA GLU A 282 -13.33 -26.60 1.55
C GLU A 282 -13.60 -26.83 0.05
N THR A 283 -14.07 -25.82 -0.67
CA THR A 283 -14.42 -25.91 -2.09
C THR A 283 -13.20 -25.84 -3.04
N GLY A 284 -11.96 -25.86 -2.48
CA GLY A 284 -10.76 -25.54 -3.25
C GLY A 284 -10.74 -24.05 -3.61
N ALA A 285 -9.58 -23.39 -3.56
CA ALA A 285 -9.49 -21.93 -3.73
C ALA A 285 -10.29 -21.43 -4.96
N PRO A 286 -11.51 -20.90 -4.78
CA PRO A 286 -12.29 -20.42 -5.91
C PRO A 286 -11.56 -19.21 -6.49
N THR A 287 -11.34 -19.22 -7.80
CA THR A 287 -10.78 -18.02 -8.43
C THR A 287 -11.86 -16.94 -8.50
N ILE A 288 -11.44 -15.68 -8.35
CA ILE A 288 -12.32 -14.51 -8.48
C ILE A 288 -13.10 -14.58 -9.81
N ASP A 289 -12.39 -14.91 -10.90
CA ASP A 289 -12.98 -15.02 -12.25
C ASP A 289 -14.08 -16.08 -12.34
N ASN A 290 -13.89 -17.22 -11.69
CA ASN A 290 -14.92 -18.28 -11.67
C ASN A 290 -16.16 -17.84 -10.89
N MET A 291 -15.98 -17.22 -9.71
CA MET A 291 -17.11 -16.73 -8.92
C MET A 291 -17.90 -15.67 -9.67
N ILE A 292 -17.24 -14.71 -10.30
CA ILE A 292 -17.87 -13.67 -11.11
C ILE A 292 -18.57 -14.29 -12.32
N LYS A 293 -17.93 -15.22 -13.02
CA LYS A 293 -18.49 -15.90 -14.18
C LYS A 293 -19.78 -16.66 -13.84
N PHE A 294 -19.77 -17.43 -12.76
CA PHE A 294 -20.97 -18.18 -12.31
C PHE A 294 -22.07 -17.22 -11.87
N ALA A 295 -21.76 -16.18 -11.10
CA ALA A 295 -22.74 -15.20 -10.68
C ALA A 295 -23.37 -14.44 -11.87
N ARG A 296 -22.65 -14.19 -12.96
CA ARG A 296 -23.18 -13.49 -14.14
C ARG A 296 -24.04 -14.40 -15.04
N LYS A 297 -23.71 -15.68 -15.12
CA LYS A 297 -24.34 -16.60 -16.07
C LYS A 297 -25.86 -16.74 -15.90
N GLU A 298 -26.35 -16.60 -14.68
CA GLU A 298 -27.74 -16.88 -14.33
C GLU A 298 -28.60 -15.63 -14.16
N LEU A 299 -28.08 -14.43 -14.47
CA LEU A 299 -28.82 -13.19 -14.32
C LEU A 299 -30.06 -13.11 -15.23
N ASP A 300 -29.94 -13.55 -16.48
CA ASP A 300 -31.06 -13.55 -17.44
C ASP A 300 -32.18 -14.52 -17.02
N GLU A 301 -31.79 -15.67 -16.45
CA GLU A 301 -32.74 -16.64 -15.89
C GLU A 301 -33.46 -16.05 -14.68
N SER A 302 -32.72 -15.33 -13.81
CA SER A 302 -33.30 -14.63 -12.67
C SER A 302 -34.35 -13.63 -13.08
N VAL A 303 -34.13 -12.88 -14.17
CA VAL A 303 -35.16 -11.92 -14.71
C VAL A 303 -36.37 -12.67 -15.23
N ARG A 304 -36.17 -13.75 -15.99
CA ARG A 304 -37.30 -14.53 -16.57
C ARG A 304 -38.17 -15.20 -15.53
N THR A 305 -37.54 -15.73 -14.48
CA THR A 305 -38.26 -16.45 -13.40
C THR A 305 -38.69 -15.56 -12.25
N GLU A 306 -38.31 -14.29 -12.28
CA GLU A 306 -38.50 -13.31 -11.19
C GLU A 306 -38.04 -13.86 -9.84
N SER A 307 -36.94 -14.60 -9.84
CA SER A 307 -36.40 -15.26 -8.66
C SER A 307 -34.87 -15.11 -8.56
N ILE A 308 -34.33 -15.22 -7.37
CA ILE A 308 -32.89 -15.14 -7.12
C ILE A 308 -32.26 -16.51 -7.48
N MET A 309 -31.26 -16.48 -8.35
CA MET A 309 -30.46 -17.66 -8.68
C MET A 309 -29.34 -17.87 -7.66
N VAL A 310 -29.09 -19.11 -7.28
CA VAL A 310 -28.06 -19.44 -6.29
C VAL A 310 -27.16 -20.54 -6.84
N HIS A 311 -25.86 -20.25 -6.86
CA HIS A 311 -24.80 -21.19 -7.24
C HIS A 311 -23.83 -21.36 -6.07
N HIS A 312 -23.69 -22.57 -5.56
CA HIS A 312 -22.65 -22.93 -4.61
C HIS A 312 -21.54 -23.64 -5.36
N ILE A 313 -20.31 -23.15 -5.24
CA ILE A 313 -19.13 -23.88 -5.73
C ILE A 313 -18.97 -25.09 -4.84
N ILE A 314 -19.03 -26.28 -5.41
CA ILE A 314 -18.88 -27.58 -4.73
C ILE A 314 -17.48 -28.11 -5.03
N PRO A 315 -16.77 -28.76 -4.07
CA PRO A 315 -15.52 -29.45 -4.34
C PRO A 315 -15.73 -30.52 -5.41
N GLU A 316 -14.78 -30.64 -6.35
CA GLU A 316 -14.73 -31.77 -7.31
C GLU A 316 -14.38 -33.08 -6.60
#